data_d1e0f9626bc94ae6721b9e5fa3c15784
#
_entry.id   d1e0f9626bc94ae6721b9e5fa3c15784
#
_cell.length_a   1.000
_cell.length_b   1.000
_cell.length_c   1.000
_cell.angle_alpha   90.00
_cell.angle_beta   90.00
_cell.angle_gamma   90.00
#
_symmetry.space_group_name_H-M   'P 1'
#
loop_
_entity.id
_entity.type
_entity.pdbx_description
1 polymer ?
#
loop_
_entity_poly.entity_id
_entity_poly.type
_entity_poly.pdbx_seq_one_letter_code
_entity_poly.pdbx_strand_id
1 'polypeptide(L)'
;KDQHIFFTSIGYDNSEAIFPEGDPRYLYTRKLILFSGIANDRPFRSYLSDNYKIIRHYDFPDHHKFTRTDIATISRAANAYPTSVVMTTEKDCQRVRDCRNITDNLKQRMFYAPIKVNFYSEMEQEEFSTVLNSYLK
;
A
#
# COMPACT_ATOMS: atom_id res chain seq x y z
N LYS A 1 20.57 -18.64 -15.14
CA LYS A 1 19.89 -18.43 -15.01
C LYS A 1 19.06 -18.63 -14.43
N ASP A 2 18.87 -18.31 -14.25
CA ASP A 2 18.29 -18.46 -13.65
C ASP A 2 17.10 -18.55 -13.53
N GLN A 3 17.01 -19.06 -13.15
CA GLN A 3 15.86 -19.63 -13.07
C GLN A 3 14.84 -18.99 -12.36
N HIS A 4 15.17 -18.14 -11.59
CA HIS A 4 14.28 -17.30 -10.87
C HIS A 4 13.65 -16.25 -11.71
N ILE A 5 13.93 -16.30 -13.00
CA ILE A 5 13.36 -15.37 -13.92
C ILE A 5 12.16 -15.90 -14.67
N PHE A 6 11.66 -17.06 -14.28
CA PHE A 6 10.52 -17.63 -14.96
C PHE A 6 9.22 -16.92 -14.63
N PHE A 7 9.17 -16.08 -13.64
CA PHE A 7 8.02 -15.20 -13.46
C PHE A 7 8.46 -13.76 -13.68
N THR A 8 7.58 -12.97 -14.24
CA THR A 8 7.94 -11.62 -14.64
C THR A 8 8.10 -10.70 -13.46
N SER A 9 7.11 -10.65 -12.59
CA SER A 9 7.12 -9.67 -11.51
C SER A 9 5.95 -9.86 -10.57
N ILE A 10 6.11 -9.33 -9.39
CA ILE A 10 5.00 -8.95 -8.54
C ILE A 10 4.75 -7.49 -8.87
N GLY A 11 3.60 -7.19 -9.44
CA GLY A 11 3.24 -5.83 -9.80
C GLY A 11 2.08 -5.33 -8.98
N TYR A 12 1.76 -4.05 -9.17
CA TYR A 12 0.64 -3.42 -8.51
C TYR A 12 -0.23 -2.74 -9.56
N ASP A 13 -1.53 -2.91 -9.43
CA ASP A 13 -2.49 -2.24 -10.30
C ASP A 13 -2.63 -0.77 -9.91
N ASN A 14 -3.44 -0.04 -10.67
CA ASN A 14 -3.74 1.34 -10.34
C ASN A 14 -4.31 1.42 -8.93
N SER A 15 -3.90 2.43 -8.20
CA SER A 15 -4.34 2.62 -6.83
C SER A 15 -5.85 2.90 -6.77
N GLU A 16 -6.49 2.40 -5.72
CA GLU A 16 -7.92 2.55 -5.52
C GLU A 16 -8.20 3.18 -4.16
N ALA A 17 -9.31 3.90 -4.08
CA ALA A 17 -9.73 4.53 -2.84
C ALA A 17 -10.12 3.48 -1.81
N ILE A 18 -9.71 3.71 -0.55
CA ILE A 18 -10.13 2.85 0.55
C ILE A 18 -11.58 3.09 0.90
N PHE A 19 -12.02 4.33 0.80
CA PHE A 19 -13.37 4.76 1.17
C PHE A 19 -14.08 5.41 -0.01
N PRO A 20 -15.43 5.40 -0.02
CA PRO A 20 -16.20 6.05 -1.10
C PRO A 20 -15.89 7.54 -1.26
N GLU A 21 -15.46 8.19 -0.19
CA GLU A 21 -15.11 9.62 -0.21
C GLU A 21 -13.80 9.92 -0.93
N GLY A 22 -13.05 8.89 -1.35
CA GLY A 22 -11.75 9.08 -1.98
C GLY A 22 -11.80 10.00 -3.19
N ASP A 23 -10.87 10.95 -3.25
CA ASP A 23 -10.75 11.91 -4.34
C ASP A 23 -9.54 11.54 -5.20
N PRO A 24 -9.76 11.03 -6.43
CA PRO A 24 -8.65 10.56 -7.27
C PRO A 24 -7.62 11.63 -7.60
N ARG A 25 -7.94 12.90 -7.45
CA ARG A 25 -6.98 13.97 -7.73
C ARG A 25 -5.74 13.86 -6.84
N TYR A 26 -5.86 13.30 -5.64
CA TYR A 26 -4.72 13.13 -4.76
C TYR A 26 -3.69 12.13 -5.32
N LEU A 27 -4.10 11.24 -6.22
CA LEU A 27 -3.17 10.30 -6.84
C LEU A 27 -2.18 10.95 -7.79
N TYR A 28 -2.46 12.18 -8.22
CA TYR A 28 -1.57 12.91 -9.12
C TYR A 28 -0.59 13.81 -8.38
N THR A 29 -0.63 13.84 -7.06
CA THR A 29 0.39 14.55 -6.29
C THR A 29 1.68 13.74 -6.30
N ARG A 30 2.80 14.40 -6.06
CA ARG A 30 4.08 13.70 -6.01
C ARG A 30 4.47 13.30 -4.59
N LYS A 31 3.80 13.86 -3.59
CA LYS A 31 4.12 13.60 -2.18
C LYS A 31 3.25 12.50 -1.63
N LEU A 32 3.87 11.54 -0.97
CA LEU A 32 3.17 10.36 -0.48
C LEU A 32 3.52 10.06 0.97
N ILE A 33 2.48 9.79 1.75
CA ILE A 33 2.62 9.27 3.10
C ILE A 33 2.28 7.79 3.02
N LEU A 34 3.23 6.94 3.38
CA LEU A 34 3.09 5.50 3.29
C LEU A 34 2.93 4.91 4.68
N PHE A 35 1.99 3.98 4.83
CA PHE A 35 1.93 3.16 6.04
C PHE A 35 1.61 1.72 5.66
N SER A 36 2.13 0.78 6.42
CA SER A 36 1.89 -0.64 6.17
C SER A 36 2.16 -1.48 7.40
N GLY A 37 1.41 -2.58 7.52
CA GLY A 37 1.60 -3.58 8.57
C GLY A 37 1.78 -4.96 7.93
N ILE A 38 2.73 -5.09 7.01
CA ILE A 38 3.07 -6.36 6.36
C ILE A 38 4.50 -6.74 6.68
N ALA A 39 4.81 -8.03 6.53
CA ALA A 39 6.12 -8.56 6.93
C ALA A 39 7.28 -7.94 6.14
N ASN A 40 7.07 -7.68 4.85
CA ASN A 40 8.12 -7.11 3.99
C ASN A 40 7.48 -6.12 3.02
N ASP A 41 7.64 -4.83 3.30
CA ASP A 41 7.07 -3.78 2.47
C ASP A 41 8.07 -3.22 1.46
N ARG A 42 9.27 -3.77 1.36
CA ARG A 42 10.29 -3.25 0.46
C ARG A 42 9.86 -3.22 -1.01
N PRO A 43 9.27 -4.29 -1.56
CA PRO A 43 8.80 -4.23 -2.95
C PRO A 43 7.74 -3.15 -3.16
N PHE A 44 6.87 -2.97 -2.17
CA PHE A 44 5.83 -1.98 -2.21
C PHE A 44 6.40 -0.57 -2.21
N ARG A 45 7.35 -0.30 -1.30
CA ARG A 45 8.02 1.00 -1.25
C ARG A 45 8.79 1.30 -2.52
N SER A 46 9.46 0.30 -3.06
CA SER A 46 10.21 0.44 -4.29
C SER A 46 9.30 0.83 -5.46
N TYR A 47 8.17 0.15 -5.55
CA TYR A 47 7.18 0.45 -6.59
C TYR A 47 6.66 1.89 -6.46
N LEU A 48 6.30 2.30 -5.25
CA LEU A 48 5.74 3.63 -5.05
C LEU A 48 6.76 4.73 -5.28
N SER A 49 8.03 4.50 -4.95
CA SER A 49 9.06 5.52 -5.11
C SER A 49 9.40 5.82 -6.57
N ASP A 50 8.93 5.00 -7.50
CA ASP A 50 9.10 5.29 -8.94
C ASP A 50 8.26 6.49 -9.37
N ASN A 51 7.13 6.72 -8.70
CA ASN A 51 6.18 7.77 -9.09
C ASN A 51 5.95 8.82 -8.03
N TYR A 52 6.34 8.54 -6.79
CA TYR A 52 6.06 9.41 -5.65
C TYR A 52 7.31 9.65 -4.84
N LYS A 53 7.34 10.80 -4.18
CA LYS A 53 8.33 11.06 -3.14
C LYS A 53 7.69 10.68 -1.80
N ILE A 54 8.22 9.64 -1.18
CA ILE A 54 7.71 9.18 0.12
C ILE A 54 8.24 10.15 1.19
N ILE A 55 7.36 11.00 1.71
CA ILE A 55 7.75 12.02 2.68
C ILE A 55 7.62 11.55 4.12
N ARG A 56 6.81 10.53 4.36
CA ARG A 56 6.68 9.88 5.66
C ARG A 56 6.40 8.41 5.44
N HIS A 57 7.02 7.58 6.25
CA HIS A 57 6.82 6.14 6.18
C HIS A 57 6.59 5.61 7.60
N TYR A 58 5.42 5.02 7.81
CA TYR A 58 5.06 4.40 9.08
C TYR A 58 5.01 2.90 8.89
N ASP A 59 5.97 2.22 9.50
CA ASP A 59 6.14 0.77 9.38
C ASP A 59 5.63 0.12 10.65
N PHE A 60 4.52 -0.59 10.54
CA PHE A 60 3.90 -1.29 11.66
C PHE A 60 4.23 -2.78 11.59
N PRO A 61 4.15 -3.49 12.73
CA PRO A 61 4.36 -4.93 12.72
C PRO A 61 3.38 -5.65 11.79
N ASP A 62 3.79 -6.82 11.28
CA ASP A 62 2.91 -7.65 10.46
C ASP A 62 1.61 -7.95 11.21
N HIS A 63 0.50 -7.90 10.51
CA HIS A 63 -0.84 -8.09 11.07
C HIS A 63 -1.23 -7.05 12.13
N HIS A 64 -0.61 -5.88 12.06
CA HIS A 64 -0.91 -4.80 13.01
C HIS A 64 -2.36 -4.35 12.91
N LYS A 65 -2.98 -4.16 14.07
CA LYS A 65 -4.33 -3.61 14.14
C LYS A 65 -4.21 -2.11 14.42
N PHE A 66 -4.69 -1.30 13.49
CA PHE A 66 -4.53 0.15 13.61
C PHE A 66 -5.38 0.72 14.73
N THR A 67 -4.74 1.49 15.61
CA THR A 67 -5.39 2.10 16.75
C THR A 67 -5.77 3.54 16.44
N ARG A 68 -6.55 4.12 17.36
CA ARG A 68 -6.89 5.54 17.28
C ARG A 68 -5.63 6.42 17.24
N THR A 69 -4.62 6.05 18.02
CA THR A 69 -3.35 6.78 18.06
C THR A 69 -2.62 6.70 16.73
N ASP A 70 -2.64 5.52 16.11
CA ASP A 70 -2.01 5.33 14.78
C ASP A 70 -2.67 6.23 13.74
N ILE A 71 -3.99 6.24 13.72
CA ILE A 71 -4.74 7.07 12.79
C ILE A 71 -4.48 8.55 13.06
N ALA A 72 -4.40 8.96 14.32
CA ALA A 72 -4.09 10.34 14.67
C ALA A 72 -2.71 10.74 14.18
N THR A 73 -1.74 9.85 14.26
CA THR A 73 -0.38 10.10 13.77
C THR A 73 -0.38 10.33 12.27
N ILE A 74 -1.07 9.44 11.54
CA ILE A 74 -1.17 9.55 10.08
C ILE A 74 -1.91 10.83 9.70
N SER A 75 -2.98 11.15 10.39
CA SER A 75 -3.78 12.34 10.14
C SER A 75 -2.95 13.61 10.36
N ARG A 76 -2.12 13.63 11.39
CA ARG A 76 -1.26 14.76 11.68
C ARG A 76 -0.25 14.99 10.56
N ALA A 77 0.34 13.90 10.05
CA ALA A 77 1.25 13.99 8.90
C ALA A 77 0.51 14.51 7.67
N ALA A 78 -0.69 14.00 7.42
CA ALA A 78 -1.49 14.44 6.27
C ALA A 78 -1.82 15.92 6.36
N ASN A 79 -2.14 16.42 7.55
CA ASN A 79 -2.44 17.83 7.74
C ASN A 79 -1.20 18.71 7.58
N ALA A 80 -0.02 18.19 7.94
CA ALA A 80 1.23 18.91 7.75
C ALA A 80 1.62 19.03 6.27
N TYR A 81 1.14 18.11 5.45
CA TYR A 81 1.41 18.10 4.01
C TYR A 81 0.08 18.00 3.25
N PRO A 82 -0.65 19.12 3.12
CA PRO A 82 -2.04 19.10 2.62
C PRO A 82 -2.24 18.52 1.24
N THR A 83 -1.21 18.52 0.40
CA THR A 83 -1.32 17.99 -0.96
C THR A 83 -0.86 16.54 -1.09
N SER A 84 -0.44 15.91 0.01
CA SER A 84 0.06 14.54 -0.05
C SER A 84 -1.08 13.52 -0.15
N VAL A 85 -0.80 12.39 -0.80
CA VAL A 85 -1.69 11.23 -0.81
C VAL A 85 -1.25 10.28 0.30
N VAL A 86 -2.20 9.57 0.91
CA VAL A 86 -1.92 8.58 1.94
C VAL A 86 -2.18 7.20 1.34
N MET A 87 -1.16 6.35 1.35
CA MET A 87 -1.21 5.07 0.64
C MET A 87 -0.84 3.92 1.54
N THR A 88 -1.52 2.79 1.35
CA THR A 88 -1.22 1.56 2.07
C THR A 88 -1.34 0.35 1.15
N THR A 89 -1.10 -0.83 1.69
CA THR A 89 -1.21 -2.08 0.93
C THR A 89 -2.65 -2.54 0.86
N GLU A 90 -2.94 -3.42 -0.10
CA GLU A 90 -4.25 -4.03 -0.22
C GLU A 90 -4.61 -4.81 1.06
N LYS A 91 -3.62 -5.48 1.64
CA LYS A 91 -3.83 -6.26 2.85
C LYS A 91 -4.23 -5.38 4.04
N ASP A 92 -3.62 -4.20 4.15
CA ASP A 92 -3.93 -3.27 5.22
C ASP A 92 -5.23 -2.52 5.02
N CYS A 93 -5.69 -2.44 3.78
CA CYS A 93 -6.92 -1.73 3.42
C CYS A 93 -8.12 -2.20 4.26
N GLN A 94 -8.28 -3.51 4.43
CA GLN A 94 -9.39 -4.04 5.21
C GLN A 94 -9.31 -3.63 6.66
N ARG A 95 -8.11 -3.63 7.22
CA ARG A 95 -7.90 -3.22 8.61
C ARG A 95 -8.25 -1.76 8.82
N VAL A 96 -7.90 -0.92 7.84
CA VAL A 96 -8.21 0.51 7.90
C VAL A 96 -9.71 0.75 7.80
N ARG A 97 -10.40 -0.01 6.95
CA ARG A 97 -11.85 0.14 6.78
C ARG A 97 -12.61 -0.09 8.08
N ASP A 98 -12.05 -0.89 8.97
CA ASP A 98 -12.69 -1.18 10.25
C ASP A 98 -12.47 -0.08 11.29
N CYS A 99 -11.61 0.88 10.99
CA CYS A 99 -11.34 1.98 11.91
C CYS A 99 -12.47 3.01 11.88
N ARG A 100 -12.87 3.49 13.06
CA ARG A 100 -14.00 4.41 13.17
C ARG A 100 -13.63 5.88 13.30
N ASN A 101 -12.36 6.17 13.52
CA ASN A 101 -11.91 7.52 13.87
C ASN A 101 -11.23 8.23 12.72
N ILE A 102 -11.62 7.91 11.48
CA ILE A 102 -11.03 8.53 10.31
C ILE A 102 -11.94 9.66 9.85
N THR A 103 -11.40 10.87 9.79
CA THR A 103 -12.18 12.03 9.36
C THR A 103 -12.46 11.97 7.86
N ASP A 104 -13.47 12.70 7.42
CA ASP A 104 -13.79 12.76 5.99
C ASP A 104 -12.63 13.31 5.18
N ASN A 105 -11.91 14.29 5.72
CA ASN A 105 -10.75 14.86 5.06
C ASN A 105 -9.69 13.79 4.78
N LEU A 106 -9.41 12.96 5.78
CA LEU A 106 -8.43 11.89 5.61
C LEU A 106 -8.94 10.81 4.65
N LYS A 107 -10.23 10.48 4.73
CA LYS A 107 -10.84 9.50 3.82
C LYS A 107 -10.69 9.88 2.36
N GLN A 108 -10.76 11.16 2.04
CA GLN A 108 -10.59 11.65 0.68
C GLN A 108 -9.21 11.37 0.13
N ARG A 109 -8.23 11.19 1.01
CA ARG A 109 -6.82 11.12 0.65
C ARG A 109 -6.22 9.73 0.79
N MET A 110 -7.01 8.73 1.24
CA MET A 110 -6.51 7.38 1.52
C MET A 110 -6.78 6.43 0.37
N PHE A 111 -5.70 5.81 -0.10
CA PHE A 111 -5.74 4.89 -1.22
C PHE A 111 -4.93 3.64 -0.90
N TYR A 112 -5.13 2.59 -1.66
CA TYR A 112 -4.31 1.40 -1.58
C TYR A 112 -3.94 0.93 -2.98
N ALA A 113 -2.84 0.18 -3.07
CA ALA A 113 -2.36 -0.34 -4.34
C ALA A 113 -2.64 -1.85 -4.39
N PRO A 114 -3.59 -2.30 -5.24
CA PRO A 114 -3.86 -3.72 -5.39
C PRO A 114 -2.66 -4.45 -5.98
N ILE A 115 -2.41 -5.67 -5.54
CA ILE A 115 -1.32 -6.48 -6.05
C ILE A 115 -1.75 -7.14 -7.35
N LYS A 116 -0.85 -7.14 -8.33
CA LYS A 116 -1.03 -7.81 -9.59
C LYS A 116 0.09 -8.80 -9.81
N VAL A 117 -0.26 -10.00 -10.27
CA VAL A 117 0.68 -11.08 -10.50
C VAL A 117 0.71 -11.44 -11.98
N ASN A 118 1.90 -11.54 -12.56
CA ASN A 118 2.09 -11.93 -13.95
C ASN A 118 2.86 -13.24 -14.02
N PHE A 119 2.38 -14.16 -14.86
CA PHE A 119 3.00 -15.47 -15.04
C PHE A 119 3.35 -15.70 -16.49
N TYR A 120 4.39 -16.53 -16.71
CA TYR A 120 4.74 -16.99 -18.04
C TYR A 120 4.10 -18.35 -18.35
N SER A 121 3.96 -19.21 -17.33
CA SER A 121 3.43 -20.55 -17.50
C SER A 121 2.81 -21.07 -16.22
N GLU A 122 2.11 -22.21 -16.31
CA GLU A 122 1.49 -22.82 -15.14
C GLU A 122 2.51 -23.29 -14.10
N MET A 123 3.63 -23.84 -14.56
CA MET A 123 4.70 -24.24 -13.66
C MET A 123 5.24 -23.05 -12.89
N GLU A 124 5.41 -21.95 -13.59
CA GLU A 124 5.87 -20.72 -12.96
C GLU A 124 4.86 -20.21 -11.96
N GLN A 125 3.59 -20.42 -12.23
CA GLN A 125 2.55 -19.99 -11.30
C GLN A 125 2.66 -20.66 -9.94
N GLU A 126 2.93 -21.95 -9.90
CA GLU A 126 3.06 -22.66 -8.64
C GLU A 126 4.21 -22.12 -7.81
N GLU A 127 5.37 -21.96 -8.42
CA GLU A 127 6.53 -21.44 -7.73
C GLU A 127 6.33 -19.99 -7.31
N PHE A 128 5.69 -19.23 -8.17
CA PHE A 128 5.43 -17.84 -7.88
C PHE A 128 4.48 -17.68 -6.69
N SER A 129 3.49 -18.55 -6.57
CA SER A 129 2.57 -18.51 -5.44
C SER A 129 3.30 -18.71 -4.11
N THR A 130 4.30 -19.57 -4.09
CA THR A 130 5.13 -19.79 -2.90
C THR A 130 5.90 -18.52 -2.54
N VAL A 131 6.50 -17.89 -3.54
CA VAL A 131 7.24 -16.64 -3.33
C VAL A 131 6.29 -15.53 -2.86
N LEU A 132 5.15 -15.40 -3.51
CA LEU A 132 4.17 -14.38 -3.18
C LEU A 132 3.70 -14.50 -1.73
N ASN A 133 3.46 -15.72 -1.28
CA ASN A 133 3.05 -15.94 0.10
C ASN A 133 4.09 -15.46 1.10
N SER A 134 5.36 -15.55 0.76
CA SER A 134 6.41 -15.06 1.64
C SER A 134 6.43 -13.54 1.71
N TYR A 135 6.00 -12.85 0.67
CA TYR A 135 5.89 -11.40 0.69
C TYR A 135 4.67 -10.89 1.45
N LEU A 136 3.60 -11.66 1.43
CA LEU A 136 2.33 -11.20 1.96
C LEU A 136 2.04 -11.61 3.40
N LYS A 137 2.92 -12.36 3.99
CA LYS A 137 2.74 -12.78 5.39
C LYS A 137 3.06 -11.73 6.40
#